data_7b1a4572c55c2dcc74e2829c63573796
#
_entry.id   7b1a4572c55c2dcc74e2829c63573796
#
_cell.length_a   1.000
_cell.length_b   1.000
_cell.length_c   1.000
_cell.angle_alpha   90.00
_cell.angle_beta   90.00
_cell.angle_gamma   90.00
#
_symmetry.space_group_name_H-M   'P 1'
#
loop_
_entity.id
_entity.type
_entity.pdbx_description
1 polymer ?
#
loop_
_entity_poly.entity_id
_entity_poly.type
_entity_poly.pdbx_seq_one_letter_code
_entity_poly.pdbx_strand_id
1 'polypeptide(L)'
;MAITTINQDNFEEKVTNAASPVLLDFWAAWCGPCTMLSPVVEELAQEHPEISFGKVNVDDVPELAQKYQISAIPTLLLFRDGKPVDMSI
;
A
#
# COMPACT_ATOMS: atom_id res chain seq x y z
N MET A 1 -4.50 -6.95 -13.32
CA MET A 1 -3.47 -6.32 -12.50
C MET A 1 -3.69 -6.65 -11.06
N ALA A 2 -2.61 -7.00 -10.40
CA ALA A 2 -2.70 -7.47 -9.02
C ALA A 2 -2.66 -6.33 -8.00
N ILE A 3 -2.35 -5.09 -8.41
CA ILE A 3 -2.19 -3.97 -7.48
C ILE A 3 -3.31 -2.96 -7.69
N THR A 4 -4.07 -2.70 -6.63
CA THR A 4 -5.22 -1.79 -6.67
C THR A 4 -4.81 -0.40 -6.22
N THR A 5 -5.24 0.63 -6.93
CA THR A 5 -5.06 2.00 -6.47
C THR A 5 -6.01 2.26 -5.31
N ILE A 6 -5.46 2.64 -4.16
CA ILE A 6 -6.23 2.86 -2.94
C ILE A 6 -6.41 4.37 -2.72
N ASN A 7 -7.62 4.77 -2.38
CA ASN A 7 -7.96 6.15 -2.05
C ASN A 7 -8.97 6.15 -0.89
N GLN A 8 -9.45 7.34 -0.53
CA GLN A 8 -10.42 7.46 0.57
C GLN A 8 -11.73 6.73 0.28
N ASP A 9 -12.12 6.65 -1.01
CA ASP A 9 -13.42 6.08 -1.36
C ASP A 9 -13.42 4.56 -1.25
N ASN A 10 -12.29 3.89 -1.49
CA ASN A 10 -12.25 2.43 -1.50
C ASN A 10 -11.45 1.83 -0.35
N PHE A 11 -10.89 2.66 0.53
CA PHE A 11 -10.02 2.16 1.60
C PHE A 11 -10.76 1.20 2.53
N GLU A 12 -11.98 1.57 2.93
CA GLU A 12 -12.73 0.74 3.87
C GLU A 12 -13.02 -0.63 3.26
N GLU A 13 -13.48 -0.65 2.03
CA GLU A 13 -13.81 -1.91 1.36
C GLU A 13 -12.57 -2.76 1.10
N LYS A 14 -11.50 -2.14 0.60
CA LYS A 14 -10.34 -2.87 0.10
C LYS A 14 -9.32 -3.19 1.17
N VAL A 15 -9.29 -2.45 2.27
CA VAL A 15 -8.29 -2.62 3.32
C VAL A 15 -8.94 -2.98 4.65
N THR A 16 -9.82 -2.11 5.16
CA THR A 16 -10.40 -2.30 6.50
C THR A 16 -11.20 -3.59 6.59
N ASN A 17 -12.03 -3.85 5.57
CA ASN A 17 -12.93 -5.00 5.56
C ASN A 17 -12.41 -6.15 4.71
N ALA A 18 -11.14 -6.12 4.32
CA ALA A 18 -10.58 -7.18 3.50
C ALA A 18 -10.47 -8.48 4.27
N ALA A 19 -10.83 -9.58 3.60
CA ALA A 19 -10.72 -10.92 4.21
C ALA A 19 -9.29 -11.43 4.20
N SER A 20 -8.45 -10.95 3.30
CA SER A 20 -7.05 -11.35 3.18
C SER A 20 -6.14 -10.27 3.78
N PRO A 21 -4.89 -10.61 4.09
CA PRO A 21 -3.90 -9.57 4.41
C PRO A 21 -3.73 -8.61 3.23
N VAL A 22 -3.44 -7.35 3.52
CA VAL A 22 -3.30 -6.32 2.50
C VAL A 22 -1.95 -5.63 2.70
N LEU A 23 -1.15 -5.57 1.63
CA LEU A 23 0.10 -4.83 1.65
C LEU A 23 -0.09 -3.55 0.87
N LEU A 24 0.14 -2.41 1.51
CA LEU A 24 0.03 -1.09 0.88
C LEU A 24 1.42 -0.52 0.63
N ASP A 25 1.63 -0.03 -0.59
CA ASP A 25 2.83 0.68 -1.02
C ASP A 25 2.51 2.18 -1.05
N PHE A 26 3.08 2.93 -0.10
CA PHE A 26 2.96 4.39 -0.09
C PHE A 26 4.07 4.98 -0.94
N TRP A 27 3.69 5.75 -1.97
CA TRP A 27 4.62 6.20 -3.01
C TRP A 27 4.23 7.58 -3.52
N ALA A 28 5.11 8.16 -4.34
CA ALA A 28 4.82 9.41 -5.05
C ALA A 28 5.53 9.37 -6.41
N ALA A 29 4.98 10.10 -7.37
CA ALA A 29 5.51 10.09 -8.74
C ALA A 29 6.93 10.70 -8.81
N TRP A 30 7.25 11.65 -7.92
CA TRP A 30 8.56 12.30 -7.90
C TRP A 30 9.62 11.49 -7.15
N CYS A 31 9.24 10.37 -6.57
CA CYS A 31 10.11 9.58 -5.70
C CYS A 31 10.85 8.54 -6.54
N GLY A 32 12.16 8.76 -6.76
CA GLY A 32 12.99 7.83 -7.52
C GLY A 32 13.03 6.42 -6.94
N PRO A 33 13.31 6.27 -5.63
CA PRO A 33 13.32 4.93 -5.02
C PRO A 33 11.97 4.22 -5.13
N CYS A 34 10.85 4.96 -5.09
CA CYS A 34 9.54 4.36 -5.28
C CYS A 34 9.40 3.73 -6.66
N THR A 35 9.91 4.43 -7.68
CA THR A 35 9.88 3.93 -9.05
C THR A 35 10.70 2.65 -9.18
N MET A 36 11.85 2.60 -8.50
CA MET A 36 12.70 1.42 -8.54
C MET A 36 12.07 0.23 -7.80
N LEU A 37 11.30 0.49 -6.77
CA LEU A 37 10.63 -0.56 -6.00
C LEU A 37 9.39 -1.11 -6.71
N SER A 38 8.77 -0.33 -7.58
CA SER A 38 7.50 -0.70 -8.21
C SER A 38 7.54 -2.07 -8.89
N PRO A 39 8.56 -2.40 -9.72
CA PRO A 39 8.60 -3.74 -10.33
C PRO A 39 8.71 -4.87 -9.29
N VAL A 40 9.41 -4.62 -8.19
CA VAL A 40 9.56 -5.62 -7.12
C VAL A 40 8.21 -5.88 -6.46
N VAL A 41 7.44 -4.82 -6.17
CA VAL A 41 6.12 -4.96 -5.58
C VAL A 41 5.18 -5.71 -6.52
N GLU A 42 5.26 -5.41 -7.83
CA GLU A 42 4.43 -6.12 -8.81
C GLU A 42 4.79 -7.60 -8.88
N GLU A 43 6.07 -7.93 -8.80
CA GLU A 43 6.51 -9.32 -8.80
C GLU A 43 6.00 -10.04 -7.54
N LEU A 44 6.10 -9.40 -6.40
CA LEU A 44 5.58 -9.96 -5.15
C LEU A 44 4.08 -10.21 -5.23
N ALA A 45 3.34 -9.30 -5.84
CA ALA A 45 1.89 -9.44 -5.99
C ALA A 45 1.55 -10.67 -6.83
N GLN A 46 2.35 -10.98 -7.84
CA GLN A 46 2.13 -12.15 -8.67
C GLN A 46 2.49 -13.44 -7.93
N GLU A 47 3.52 -13.39 -7.07
CA GLU A 47 3.99 -14.55 -6.33
C GLU A 47 3.14 -14.87 -5.11
N HIS A 48 2.37 -13.90 -4.60
CA HIS A 48 1.61 -14.05 -3.36
C HIS A 48 0.14 -13.70 -3.57
N PRO A 49 -0.60 -14.56 -4.31
CA PRO A 49 -2.02 -14.29 -4.55
C PRO A 49 -2.87 -14.34 -3.29
N GLU A 50 -2.34 -14.89 -2.19
CA GLU A 50 -3.03 -14.92 -0.91
C GLU A 50 -3.04 -13.55 -0.23
N ILE A 51 -2.22 -12.58 -0.69
CA ILE A 51 -2.15 -11.23 -0.16
C ILE A 51 -2.73 -10.28 -1.19
N SER A 52 -3.58 -9.35 -0.76
CA SER A 52 -4.05 -8.27 -1.62
C SER A 52 -3.03 -7.15 -1.60
N PHE A 53 -2.71 -6.62 -2.78
CA PHE A 53 -1.73 -5.53 -2.90
C PHE A 53 -2.43 -4.26 -3.33
N GLY A 54 -2.10 -3.14 -2.67
CA GLY A 54 -2.61 -1.83 -3.03
C GLY A 54 -1.50 -0.80 -3.00
N LYS A 55 -1.74 0.34 -3.65
CA LYS A 55 -0.78 1.44 -3.63
C LYS A 55 -1.51 2.74 -3.33
N VAL A 56 -0.86 3.59 -2.54
CA VAL A 56 -1.39 4.89 -2.11
C VAL A 56 -0.42 5.96 -2.56
N ASN A 57 -0.87 6.86 -3.44
CA ASN A 57 -0.09 8.02 -3.81
C ASN A 57 -0.26 9.06 -2.71
N VAL A 58 0.84 9.38 -2.00
CA VAL A 58 0.76 10.26 -0.82
C VAL A 58 0.37 11.70 -1.20
N ASP A 59 0.59 12.10 -2.45
CA ASP A 59 0.19 13.42 -2.90
C ASP A 59 -1.31 13.49 -3.15
N ASP A 60 -1.91 12.38 -3.60
CA ASP A 60 -3.35 12.33 -3.86
C ASP A 60 -4.15 12.04 -2.60
N VAL A 61 -3.59 11.28 -1.67
CA VAL A 61 -4.30 10.84 -0.47
C VAL A 61 -3.43 11.10 0.77
N PRO A 62 -3.13 12.39 1.05
CA PRO A 62 -2.27 12.70 2.21
C PRO A 62 -2.88 12.28 3.53
N GLU A 63 -4.21 12.19 3.61
CA GLU A 63 -4.90 11.82 4.85
C GLU A 63 -4.52 10.41 5.30
N LEU A 64 -4.35 9.47 4.36
CA LEU A 64 -3.96 8.11 4.72
C LEU A 64 -2.52 8.06 5.20
N ALA A 65 -1.63 8.82 4.56
CA ALA A 65 -0.24 8.90 5.00
C ALA A 65 -0.16 9.45 6.42
N GLN A 66 -0.95 10.48 6.72
CA GLN A 66 -0.98 11.08 8.06
C GLN A 66 -1.55 10.10 9.09
N LYS A 67 -2.64 9.43 8.73
CA LYS A 67 -3.31 8.50 9.64
C LYS A 67 -2.36 7.41 10.13
N TYR A 68 -1.51 6.91 9.24
CA TYR A 68 -0.59 5.82 9.56
C TYR A 68 0.83 6.31 9.80
N GLN A 69 1.01 7.64 9.95
CA GLN A 69 2.28 8.26 10.32
C GLN A 69 3.41 7.88 9.37
N ILE A 70 3.11 7.90 8.08
CA ILE A 70 4.10 7.61 7.04
C ILE A 70 5.01 8.83 6.91
N SER A 71 6.25 8.72 7.36
CA SER A 71 7.19 9.84 7.38
C SER A 71 8.20 9.78 6.25
N ALA A 72 8.28 8.67 5.55
CA ALA A 72 9.22 8.49 4.45
C ALA A 72 8.60 7.59 3.40
N ILE A 73 8.99 7.77 2.14
CA ILE A 73 8.54 6.90 1.05
C ILE A 73 9.76 6.42 0.28
N PRO A 74 9.70 5.21 -0.27
CA PRO A 74 8.57 4.27 -0.21
C PRO A 74 8.44 3.65 1.18
N THR A 75 7.21 3.36 1.58
CA THR A 75 6.91 2.60 2.79
C THR A 75 5.93 1.50 2.43
N LEU A 76 6.22 0.28 2.85
CA LEU A 76 5.30 -0.84 2.71
C LEU A 76 4.66 -1.09 4.07
N LEU A 77 3.33 -1.14 4.10
CA LEU A 77 2.58 -1.32 5.34
C LEU A 77 1.65 -2.52 5.17
N LEU A 78 1.84 -3.53 6.03
CA LEU A 78 1.05 -4.75 5.97
C LEU A 78 -0.11 -4.66 6.95
N PHE A 79 -1.31 -4.92 6.45
CA PHE A 79 -2.55 -4.91 7.24
C PHE A 79 -3.05 -6.33 7.40
N ARG A 80 -3.62 -6.60 8.56
CA ARG A 80 -4.34 -7.85 8.83
C ARG A 80 -5.58 -7.50 9.64
N ASP A 81 -6.75 -7.95 9.18
CA ASP A 81 -8.03 -7.65 9.84
C ASP A 81 -8.23 -6.14 10.01
N GLY A 82 -7.83 -5.37 9.01
CA GLY A 82 -8.00 -3.92 8.99
C GLY A 82 -7.01 -3.14 9.83
N LYS A 83 -6.00 -3.78 10.40
CA LYS A 83 -5.03 -3.12 11.28
C LYS A 83 -3.62 -3.31 10.76
N PRO A 84 -2.77 -2.26 10.83
CA PRO A 84 -1.38 -2.42 10.45
C PRO A 84 -0.65 -3.31 11.45
N VAL A 85 0.09 -4.29 10.91
CA VAL A 85 0.80 -5.28 11.73
C VAL A 85 2.31 -5.27 11.47
N ASP A 86 2.77 -4.66 10.36
CA ASP A 86 4.19 -4.60 10.06
C ASP A 86 4.45 -3.46 9.09
N MET A 87 5.64 -2.88 9.17
CA MET A 87 6.03 -1.75 8.34
C MET A 87 7.48 -1.92 7.90
N SER A 88 7.75 -1.62 6.62
CA SER A 88 9.09 -1.61 6.06
C SER A 88 9.31 -0.28 5.33
N ILE A 89 10.38 0.40 5.68
CA ILE A 89 10.72 1.70 5.10
C ILE A 89 11.88 1.57 4.13
#